data_3778c619e938aa49f5c5ec3738fa84e1
#
_entry.id   3778c619e938aa49f5c5ec3738fa84e1
#
_cell.length_a   1.000
_cell.length_b   1.000
_cell.length_c   1.000
_cell.angle_alpha   90.00
_cell.angle_beta   90.00
_cell.angle_gamma   90.00
#
_symmetry.space_group_name_H-M   'P 1'
#
loop_
_entity.id
_entity.type
_entity.pdbx_description
1 polymer ?
#
loop_
_entity_poly.entity_id
_entity_poly.type
_entity_poly.pdbx_seq_one_letter_code
_entity_poly.pdbx_strand_id
1 'polypeptide(L)'
;MLKRKIHKATRNGRPQSPMVLRDEVAPYTTSRESRKVVSLFTGAMGLDLGLVEAGLQIAVAQDFDSWCVETIKRNSTHPVVPGDIKQLIETDPSCSFLLKAAGIEANEVFAVVGGPPCQAYSTAGKRLGNDDVRGSLYEQFIHVVATLQPRNLTNRRRSQC
;
A
#
# COMPACT_ATOMS: atom_id res chain seq x y z
N MET A 1 -15.06 31.45 -32.58
CA MET A 1 -13.72 31.73 -31.98
C MET A 1 -13.89 32.81 -30.90
N LEU A 2 -14.10 32.43 -29.64
CA LEU A 2 -14.28 33.35 -28.52
C LEU A 2 -13.04 33.30 -27.64
N LYS A 3 -12.20 34.34 -27.69
CA LYS A 3 -11.07 34.53 -26.79
C LYS A 3 -11.59 35.07 -25.45
N ARG A 4 -11.58 34.26 -24.37
CA ARG A 4 -11.81 34.75 -23.01
C ARG A 4 -10.56 35.46 -22.51
N LYS A 5 -10.66 36.75 -22.25
CA LYS A 5 -9.66 37.54 -21.53
C LYS A 5 -9.76 37.19 -20.06
N ILE A 6 -8.68 36.64 -19.47
CA ILE A 6 -8.55 36.42 -18.04
C ILE A 6 -8.01 37.72 -17.43
N HIS A 7 -8.77 38.34 -16.53
CA HIS A 7 -8.33 39.50 -15.76
C HIS A 7 -7.38 39.05 -14.65
N LYS A 8 -6.18 39.61 -14.67
CA LYS A 8 -5.20 39.48 -13.59
C LYS A 8 -5.63 40.30 -12.40
N ALA A 9 -5.95 39.68 -11.27
CA ALA A 9 -6.10 40.38 -10.01
C ALA A 9 -4.71 40.59 -9.36
N THR A 10 -4.29 41.83 -9.24
CA THR A 10 -3.09 42.21 -8.48
C THR A 10 -3.48 42.47 -7.04
N ARG A 11 -2.93 41.69 -6.11
CA ARG A 11 -2.95 41.95 -4.68
C ARG A 11 -1.50 42.20 -4.22
N ASN A 12 -1.23 43.42 -3.73
CA ASN A 12 0.00 43.83 -3.09
C ASN A 12 1.32 43.71 -3.89
N GLY A 13 1.45 44.42 -5.05
CA GLY A 13 2.71 44.94 -5.55
C GLY A 13 3.96 44.06 -5.70
N ARG A 14 3.86 42.74 -5.45
CA ARG A 14 4.95 41.81 -5.73
C ARG A 14 4.62 40.98 -6.98
N PRO A 15 5.55 40.96 -7.96
CA PRO A 15 5.36 40.04 -9.10
C PRO A 15 5.36 38.60 -8.57
N GLN A 16 4.22 37.96 -8.63
CA GLN A 16 4.16 36.50 -8.44
C GLN A 16 4.78 35.86 -9.67
N SER A 17 5.87 35.16 -9.49
CA SER A 17 6.39 34.25 -10.51
C SER A 17 5.27 33.32 -10.93
N PRO A 18 5.05 33.10 -12.23
CA PRO A 18 4.06 32.14 -12.65
C PRO A 18 4.40 30.79 -12.02
N MET A 19 3.45 30.24 -11.28
CA MET A 19 3.55 28.87 -10.79
C MET A 19 3.56 27.98 -12.03
N VAL A 20 4.74 27.63 -12.47
CA VAL A 20 4.92 26.64 -13.53
C VAL A 20 4.61 25.30 -12.87
N LEU A 21 3.38 24.81 -13.07
CA LEU A 21 3.11 23.41 -12.91
C LEU A 21 4.04 22.71 -13.91
N ARG A 22 5.08 22.09 -13.41
CA ARG A 22 5.91 21.23 -14.23
C ARG A 22 5.08 20.02 -14.60
N ASP A 23 4.44 20.07 -15.75
CA ASP A 23 3.74 18.95 -16.38
C ASP A 23 4.71 17.86 -16.89
N GLU A 24 6.00 18.04 -16.66
CA GLU A 24 7.03 17.03 -16.92
C GLU A 24 7.45 16.38 -15.62
N VAL A 25 6.59 15.54 -15.04
CA VAL A 25 7.12 14.42 -14.27
C VAL A 25 7.85 13.56 -15.28
N ALA A 26 9.18 13.68 -15.33
CA ALA A 26 10.00 12.79 -16.13
C ALA A 26 9.55 11.37 -15.83
N PRO A 27 9.26 10.54 -16.87
CA PRO A 27 8.86 9.16 -16.63
C PRO A 27 9.97 8.54 -15.79
N TYR A 28 9.62 8.08 -14.59
CA TYR A 28 10.54 7.38 -13.70
C TYR A 28 10.89 6.06 -14.38
N THR A 29 11.87 6.12 -15.30
CA THR A 29 12.40 4.97 -16.01
C THR A 29 13.30 4.20 -15.06
N THR A 30 12.69 3.42 -14.19
CA THR A 30 13.40 2.34 -13.52
C THR A 30 13.34 1.10 -14.41
N SER A 31 14.47 0.39 -14.49
CA SER A 31 14.56 -0.97 -15.05
C SER A 31 13.28 -1.76 -14.74
N ARG A 32 12.73 -2.40 -15.76
CA ARG A 32 11.44 -3.14 -15.78
C ARG A 32 11.46 -4.42 -14.94
N GLU A 33 12.05 -4.42 -13.77
CA GLU A 33 11.74 -5.45 -12.78
C GLU A 33 10.36 -5.12 -12.22
N SER A 34 9.40 -6.03 -12.40
CA SER A 34 8.04 -5.85 -11.89
C SER A 34 8.12 -5.72 -10.36
N ARG A 35 7.76 -4.53 -9.84
CA ARG A 35 7.78 -4.25 -8.41
C ARG A 35 6.54 -4.86 -7.79
N LYS A 36 6.66 -6.13 -7.37
CA LYS A 36 5.58 -6.94 -6.81
C LYS A 36 5.27 -6.52 -5.37
N VAL A 37 4.03 -6.19 -5.10
CA VAL A 37 3.55 -5.70 -3.81
C VAL A 37 2.58 -6.71 -3.21
N VAL A 38 2.74 -7.00 -1.93
CA VAL A 38 1.77 -7.72 -1.10
C VAL A 38 0.92 -6.68 -0.38
N SER A 39 -0.38 -6.68 -0.63
CA SER A 39 -1.35 -5.75 -0.04
C SER A 39 -2.17 -6.44 1.05
N LEU A 40 -2.13 -5.93 2.27
CA LEU A 40 -2.86 -6.42 3.42
C LEU A 40 -3.93 -5.41 3.85
N PHE A 41 -5.05 -5.90 4.39
CA PHE A 41 -6.18 -5.04 4.78
C PHE A 41 -6.62 -4.14 3.61
N THR A 42 -6.73 -4.76 2.44
CA THR A 42 -6.90 -4.09 1.14
C THR A 42 -8.18 -3.27 1.05
N GLY A 43 -9.23 -3.67 1.79
CA GLY A 43 -10.53 -3.03 1.70
C GLY A 43 -11.10 -3.08 0.28
N ALA A 44 -11.66 -1.98 -0.18
CA ALA A 44 -12.20 -1.83 -1.53
C ALA A 44 -11.14 -1.42 -2.59
N MET A 45 -9.87 -1.76 -2.40
CA MET A 45 -8.75 -1.53 -3.33
C MET A 45 -8.30 -0.07 -3.51
N GLY A 46 -8.68 0.86 -2.63
CA GLY A 46 -8.33 2.28 -2.82
C GLY A 46 -6.82 2.52 -2.89
N LEU A 47 -6.06 1.93 -1.97
CA LEU A 47 -4.59 2.00 -1.98
C LEU A 47 -4.00 1.26 -3.19
N ASP A 48 -4.51 0.08 -3.50
CA ASP A 48 -4.01 -0.78 -4.58
C ASP A 48 -4.13 -0.11 -5.95
N LEU A 49 -5.24 0.57 -6.22
CA LEU A 49 -5.43 1.33 -7.46
C LEU A 49 -4.38 2.44 -7.60
N GLY A 50 -4.11 3.19 -6.53
CA GLY A 50 -3.07 4.22 -6.56
C GLY A 50 -1.67 3.65 -6.77
N LEU A 51 -1.37 2.46 -6.21
CA LEU A 51 -0.09 1.78 -6.42
C LEU A 51 0.05 1.28 -7.86
N VAL A 52 -1.02 0.75 -8.45
CA VAL A 52 -1.03 0.32 -9.86
C VAL A 52 -0.83 1.51 -10.79
N GLU A 53 -1.49 2.65 -10.55
CA GLU A 53 -1.28 3.89 -11.30
C GLU A 53 0.16 4.41 -11.17
N ALA A 54 0.79 4.18 -10.01
CA ALA A 54 2.21 4.50 -9.79
C ALA A 54 3.18 3.49 -10.43
N GLY A 55 2.69 2.50 -11.18
CA GLY A 55 3.49 1.51 -11.90
C GLY A 55 3.97 0.34 -11.05
N LEU A 56 3.34 0.07 -9.90
CA LEU A 56 3.59 -1.13 -9.11
C LEU A 56 2.60 -2.24 -9.50
N GLN A 57 2.98 -3.48 -9.21
CA GLN A 57 2.13 -4.66 -9.46
C GLN A 57 1.65 -5.23 -8.13
N ILE A 58 0.35 -5.27 -7.91
CA ILE A 58 -0.20 -6.02 -6.78
C ILE A 58 -0.08 -7.51 -7.11
N ALA A 59 0.77 -8.21 -6.37
CA ALA A 59 0.99 -9.65 -6.53
C ALA A 59 -0.08 -10.47 -5.82
N VAL A 60 -0.52 -10.01 -4.66
CA VAL A 60 -1.60 -10.60 -3.87
C VAL A 60 -2.22 -9.55 -2.97
N ALA A 61 -3.54 -9.62 -2.83
CA ALA A 61 -4.30 -8.85 -1.84
C ALA A 61 -4.79 -9.78 -0.71
N GLN A 62 -4.98 -9.24 0.48
CA GLN A 62 -5.55 -9.97 1.61
C GLN A 62 -6.58 -9.09 2.32
N ASP A 63 -7.75 -9.65 2.61
CA ASP A 63 -8.76 -9.02 3.46
C ASP A 63 -9.63 -10.09 4.15
N PHE A 64 -10.19 -9.75 5.32
CA PHE A 64 -11.10 -10.67 6.03
C PHE A 64 -12.57 -10.45 5.65
N ASP A 65 -12.92 -9.24 5.18
CA ASP A 65 -14.28 -8.88 4.84
C ASP A 65 -14.70 -9.47 3.50
N SER A 66 -15.78 -10.24 3.50
CA SER A 66 -16.26 -10.94 2.31
C SER A 66 -16.69 -9.99 1.18
N TRP A 67 -17.22 -8.81 1.51
CA TRP A 67 -17.60 -7.80 0.51
C TRP A 67 -16.38 -7.16 -0.13
N CYS A 68 -15.32 -6.92 0.65
CA CYS A 68 -14.05 -6.45 0.14
C CYS A 68 -13.42 -7.48 -0.79
N VAL A 69 -13.36 -8.74 -0.36
CA VAL A 69 -12.86 -9.87 -1.17
C VAL A 69 -13.61 -10.00 -2.49
N GLU A 70 -14.94 -9.91 -2.45
CA GLU A 70 -15.76 -9.98 -3.68
C GLU A 70 -15.52 -8.77 -4.59
N THR A 71 -15.34 -7.58 -4.01
CA THR A 71 -15.01 -6.36 -4.76
C THR A 71 -13.67 -6.52 -5.48
N ILE A 72 -12.64 -7.05 -4.79
CA ILE A 72 -11.33 -7.31 -5.39
C ILE A 72 -11.45 -8.29 -6.55
N LYS A 73 -12.15 -9.42 -6.36
CA LYS A 73 -12.35 -10.45 -7.39
C LYS A 73 -13.04 -9.92 -8.65
N ARG A 74 -13.97 -8.99 -8.49
CA ARG A 74 -14.70 -8.40 -9.62
C ARG A 74 -13.93 -7.33 -10.38
N ASN A 75 -13.03 -6.62 -9.70
CA ASN A 75 -12.38 -5.43 -10.24
C ASN A 75 -10.89 -5.62 -10.52
N SER A 76 -10.32 -6.79 -10.21
CA SER A 76 -8.90 -7.05 -10.42
C SER A 76 -8.65 -8.48 -10.92
N THR A 77 -7.45 -8.69 -11.45
CA THR A 77 -6.96 -10.00 -11.90
C THR A 77 -5.94 -10.61 -10.94
N HIS A 78 -5.47 -9.87 -9.95
CA HIS A 78 -4.53 -10.40 -8.97
C HIS A 78 -5.26 -11.30 -7.96
N PRO A 79 -4.59 -12.32 -7.41
CA PRO A 79 -5.18 -13.21 -6.43
C PRO A 79 -5.50 -12.49 -5.13
N VAL A 80 -6.56 -12.94 -4.46
CA VAL A 80 -6.95 -12.46 -3.14
C VAL A 80 -7.00 -13.63 -2.15
N VAL A 81 -6.40 -13.45 -0.98
CA VAL A 81 -6.44 -14.38 0.14
C VAL A 81 -7.50 -13.90 1.12
N PRO A 82 -8.65 -14.59 1.22
CA PRO A 82 -9.68 -14.25 2.18
C PRO A 82 -9.33 -14.77 3.57
N GLY A 83 -9.80 -14.11 4.61
CA GLY A 83 -9.75 -14.60 5.98
C GLY A 83 -9.05 -13.68 6.97
N ASP A 84 -9.19 -14.01 8.26
CA ASP A 84 -8.53 -13.26 9.33
C ASP A 84 -7.02 -13.52 9.28
N ILE A 85 -6.25 -12.45 9.09
CA ILE A 85 -4.79 -12.51 8.99
C ILE A 85 -4.15 -13.14 10.23
N LYS A 86 -4.74 -12.95 11.41
CA LYS A 86 -4.26 -13.56 12.64
C LYS A 86 -4.34 -15.09 12.57
N GLN A 87 -5.48 -15.63 12.17
CA GLN A 87 -5.67 -17.08 12.02
C GLN A 87 -4.78 -17.66 10.92
N LEU A 88 -4.61 -16.92 9.82
CA LEU A 88 -3.73 -17.33 8.72
C LEU A 88 -2.28 -17.44 9.19
N ILE A 89 -1.78 -16.47 9.96
CA ILE A 89 -0.42 -16.48 10.53
C ILE A 89 -0.27 -17.56 11.61
N GLU A 90 -1.27 -17.78 12.47
CA GLU A 90 -1.27 -18.86 13.45
C GLU A 90 -1.14 -20.25 12.79
N THR A 91 -1.77 -20.41 11.63
CA THR A 91 -1.70 -21.66 10.84
C THR A 91 -0.37 -21.79 10.09
N ASP A 92 0.13 -20.71 9.52
CA ASP A 92 1.39 -20.67 8.77
C ASP A 92 2.19 -19.40 9.13
N PRO A 93 3.00 -19.45 10.21
CA PRO A 93 3.82 -18.33 10.65
C PRO A 93 4.86 -17.84 9.63
N SER A 94 5.19 -18.68 8.63
CA SER A 94 6.09 -18.31 7.54
C SER A 94 5.45 -17.42 6.49
N CYS A 95 4.14 -17.16 6.58
CA CYS A 95 3.35 -16.40 5.62
C CYS A 95 3.43 -16.94 4.18
N SER A 96 3.75 -18.23 4.01
CA SER A 96 3.91 -18.85 2.68
C SER A 96 2.60 -18.88 1.90
N PHE A 97 1.45 -18.78 2.57
CA PHE A 97 0.13 -18.67 1.94
C PHE A 97 0.01 -17.46 1.01
N LEU A 98 0.63 -16.31 1.37
CA LEU A 98 0.66 -15.11 0.51
C LEU A 98 1.52 -15.34 -0.73
N LEU A 99 2.71 -15.91 -0.56
CA LEU A 99 3.64 -16.18 -1.65
C LEU A 99 3.09 -17.24 -2.63
N LYS A 100 2.49 -18.29 -2.09
CA LYS A 100 1.83 -19.33 -2.90
C LYS A 100 0.66 -18.78 -3.70
N ALA A 101 -0.19 -17.95 -3.08
CA ALA A 101 -1.30 -17.31 -3.77
C ALA A 101 -0.81 -16.37 -4.88
N ALA A 102 0.28 -15.64 -4.63
CA ALA A 102 0.90 -14.73 -5.60
C ALA A 102 1.70 -15.45 -6.70
N GLY A 103 2.08 -16.72 -6.50
CA GLY A 103 2.98 -17.44 -7.40
C GLY A 103 4.38 -16.83 -7.49
N ILE A 104 4.91 -16.32 -6.35
CA ILE A 104 6.21 -15.64 -6.29
C ILE A 104 7.05 -16.16 -5.12
N GLU A 105 8.36 -15.88 -5.17
CA GLU A 105 9.28 -16.12 -4.08
C GLU A 105 9.42 -14.88 -3.18
N ALA A 106 9.85 -15.08 -1.92
CA ALA A 106 10.00 -13.98 -0.95
C ALA A 106 10.96 -12.89 -1.44
N ASN A 107 12.02 -13.26 -2.15
CA ASN A 107 12.99 -12.32 -2.70
C ASN A 107 12.45 -11.45 -3.84
N GLU A 108 11.28 -11.77 -4.39
CA GLU A 108 10.61 -10.98 -5.42
C GLU A 108 9.67 -9.92 -4.82
N VAL A 109 9.37 -10.00 -3.52
CA VAL A 109 8.53 -9.02 -2.83
C VAL A 109 9.26 -7.68 -2.77
N PHE A 110 8.74 -6.71 -3.51
CA PHE A 110 9.26 -5.34 -3.50
C PHE A 110 8.83 -4.58 -2.23
N ALA A 111 7.56 -4.67 -1.87
CA ALA A 111 7.00 -4.03 -0.69
C ALA A 111 5.81 -4.82 -0.11
N VAL A 112 5.59 -4.67 1.19
CA VAL A 112 4.33 -5.02 1.86
C VAL A 112 3.65 -3.72 2.23
N VAL A 113 2.41 -3.56 1.85
CA VAL A 113 1.59 -2.36 2.10
C VAL A 113 0.29 -2.74 2.80
N GLY A 114 -0.33 -1.80 3.48
CA GLY A 114 -1.63 -2.04 4.10
C GLY A 114 -2.03 -0.95 5.08
N GLY A 115 -3.31 -0.91 5.40
CA GLY A 115 -3.89 0.01 6.37
C GLY A 115 -4.53 -0.73 7.54
N PRO A 116 -3.75 -1.36 8.46
CA PRO A 116 -4.33 -1.98 9.63
C PRO A 116 -5.14 -0.96 10.43
N PRO A 117 -6.34 -1.32 10.95
CA PRO A 117 -7.17 -0.38 11.68
C PRO A 117 -6.48 0.08 12.96
N CYS A 118 -6.27 1.40 13.09
CA CYS A 118 -5.56 2.02 14.23
C CYS A 118 -6.49 2.57 15.32
N GLN A 119 -7.73 2.10 15.39
CA GLN A 119 -8.70 2.60 16.38
C GLN A 119 -8.27 2.36 17.85
N ALA A 120 -7.45 1.36 18.11
CA ALA A 120 -6.88 1.10 19.43
C ALA A 120 -5.95 2.22 19.93
N TYR A 121 -5.33 2.95 19.01
CA TYR A 121 -4.35 4.02 19.29
C TYR A 121 -4.93 5.42 19.08
N SER A 122 -6.17 5.54 18.58
CA SER A 122 -6.77 6.85 18.32
C SER A 122 -7.34 7.45 19.60
N THR A 123 -7.34 8.79 19.70
CA THR A 123 -7.94 9.54 20.82
C THR A 123 -9.45 9.34 20.95
N ALA A 124 -10.14 8.91 19.89
CA ALA A 124 -11.55 8.57 19.89
C ALA A 124 -11.83 7.15 20.42
N GLY A 125 -10.82 6.28 20.50
CA GLY A 125 -10.91 4.97 21.15
C GLY A 125 -10.56 5.06 22.63
N LYS A 126 -10.97 4.04 23.41
CA LYS A 126 -10.73 3.99 24.86
C LYS A 126 -9.26 3.76 25.28
N ARG A 127 -8.29 3.98 24.40
CA ARG A 127 -6.84 3.74 24.62
C ARG A 127 -6.53 2.42 25.32
N LEU A 128 -7.20 1.33 24.92
CA LEU A 128 -7.05 0.01 25.55
C LEU A 128 -5.68 -0.64 25.26
N GLY A 129 -4.82 0.03 24.48
CA GLY A 129 -3.46 -0.45 24.20
C GLY A 129 -3.42 -1.80 23.51
N ASN A 130 -2.47 -2.64 23.94
CA ASN A 130 -2.26 -3.99 23.37
C ASN A 130 -3.37 -5.00 23.71
N ASP A 131 -4.27 -4.68 24.64
CA ASP A 131 -5.40 -5.55 25.01
C ASP A 131 -6.59 -5.43 24.04
N ASP A 132 -6.55 -4.47 23.10
CA ASP A 132 -7.55 -4.35 22.04
C ASP A 132 -7.18 -5.27 20.87
N VAL A 133 -8.13 -6.09 20.43
CA VAL A 133 -7.99 -7.00 19.25
C VAL A 133 -7.46 -6.25 18.02
N ARG A 134 -7.74 -4.95 17.90
CA ARG A 134 -7.30 -4.08 16.80
C ARG A 134 -5.83 -3.66 16.91
N GLY A 135 -5.26 -3.61 18.12
CA GLY A 135 -3.82 -3.44 18.33
C GLY A 135 -3.03 -4.64 17.82
N SER A 136 -3.61 -5.83 17.97
CA SER A 136 -3.02 -7.06 17.46
C SER A 136 -2.92 -7.12 15.94
N LEU A 137 -3.77 -6.43 15.17
CA LEU A 137 -3.70 -6.42 13.69
C LEU A 137 -2.48 -5.64 13.18
N TYR A 138 -2.05 -4.60 13.88
CA TYR A 138 -0.80 -3.92 13.58
C TYR A 138 0.41 -4.84 13.82
N GLU A 139 0.39 -5.62 14.89
CA GLU A 139 1.44 -6.62 15.17
C GLU A 139 1.50 -7.69 14.08
N GLN A 140 0.34 -8.15 13.58
CA GLN A 140 0.29 -9.09 12.47
C GLN A 140 0.87 -8.48 11.17
N PHE A 141 0.58 -7.19 10.91
CA PHE A 141 1.21 -6.48 9.80
C PHE A 141 2.74 -6.47 9.92
N ILE A 142 3.26 -6.12 11.10
CA ILE A 142 4.72 -6.12 11.37
C ILE A 142 5.29 -7.54 11.23
N HIS A 143 4.57 -8.57 11.69
CA HIS A 143 5.00 -9.96 11.53
C HIS A 143 5.18 -10.33 10.05
N VAL A 144 4.20 -10.03 9.19
CA VAL A 144 4.31 -10.28 7.75
C VAL A 144 5.49 -9.53 7.14
N VAL A 145 5.66 -8.24 7.47
CA VAL A 145 6.80 -7.43 7.00
C VAL A 145 8.14 -8.04 7.43
N ALA A 146 8.26 -8.44 8.69
CA ALA A 146 9.48 -9.03 9.23
C ALA A 146 9.79 -10.40 8.61
N THR A 147 8.76 -11.20 8.31
CA THR A 147 8.87 -12.53 7.73
C THR A 147 9.23 -12.48 6.25
N LEU A 148 8.53 -11.67 5.45
CA LEU A 148 8.75 -11.57 4.00
C LEU A 148 9.99 -10.75 3.63
N GLN A 149 10.49 -9.89 4.53
CA GLN A 149 11.68 -9.06 4.33
C GLN A 149 11.72 -8.36 2.96
N PRO A 150 10.73 -7.53 2.62
CA PRO A 150 10.63 -6.92 1.29
C PRO A 150 11.89 -6.11 0.94
N ARG A 151 12.30 -6.13 -0.32
CA ARG A 151 13.54 -5.51 -0.82
C ARG A 151 13.72 -4.06 -0.39
N ASN A 152 12.65 -3.31 -0.27
CA ASN A 152 12.71 -1.88 0.07
C ASN A 152 13.11 -1.59 1.52
N LEU A 153 12.97 -2.56 2.43
CA LEU A 153 13.43 -2.44 3.83
C LEU A 153 14.88 -2.90 4.02
N THR A 154 15.38 -3.81 3.18
CA THR A 154 16.73 -4.39 3.31
C THR A 154 17.83 -3.53 2.71
N ASN A 155 17.52 -2.64 1.76
CA ASN A 155 18.52 -1.77 1.12
C ASN A 155 19.13 -0.68 2.04
N ARG A 156 18.54 -0.41 3.21
CA ARG A 156 19.14 0.53 4.17
C ARG A 156 20.28 -0.06 5.03
N ARG A 157 20.44 -1.39 5.07
CA ARG A 157 21.47 -2.02 5.91
C ARG A 157 22.72 -2.49 5.17
N ARG A 158 22.75 -2.48 3.84
CA ARG A 158 23.91 -2.96 3.06
C ARG A 158 24.92 -1.89 2.69
N SER A 159 24.69 -0.64 3.04
CA SER A 159 25.63 0.46 2.76
C SER A 159 26.45 0.92 3.98
N GLN A 160 26.49 0.15 5.05
CA GLN A 160 27.34 0.41 6.21
C GLN A 160 27.98 -0.91 6.72
N CYS A 161 28.86 -1.46 5.90
CA CYS A 161 29.97 -2.31 6.31
C CYS A 161 31.14 -2.04 5.41
#